data_2aa7c53e80795470b0b4a2fd86055be6
#
_entry.id   2aa7c53e80795470b0b4a2fd86055be6
#
_cell.length_a   1.000
_cell.length_b   1.000
_cell.length_c   1.000
_cell.angle_alpha   90.00
_cell.angle_beta   90.00
_cell.angle_gamma   90.00
#
_symmetry.space_group_name_H-M   'P 1'
#
loop_
_entity.id
_entity.type
_entity.pdbx_description
1 polymer ?
#
loop_
_entity_poly.entity_id
_entity_poly.type
_entity_poly.pdbx_seq_one_letter_code
_entity_poly.pdbx_strand_id
1 'polypeptide(L)'
;MTATKGLEGIVAATSSISSIVDGVLTYRGINXDELAEKATFEEVAYLLWHGKLPTRKELDELIAQLGEYAAVSPEVIAGLRLYPKNANSMAALRTAVSSLALYDEEAQDMSREANLRKAVKLQAQLPTVVAAFARIRQGLEPVAPKKGVGVAHNFLYMLTGEEPDPVAVKALXKALVLHADHELNASTFASRVTVATLSDIYSGVTSAIGTLKGPLHGGANEAVMVMLDEIKTLDNVEPYIQNKLNNKEKIMGFGHRVYKNGDPRAKHLQQMSRQLSELKGDSTLYEISVKIEELVTGQKGLKPNVDFYSASCYTLLGIPRDLFTPIFAISRVSGWTAHILEQLDDNRLIRPRAEYVGPVGQHYVPIEQRG
;
A
#
# COMPACT_ATOMS: atom_id res chain seq x y z
N MET A 1 -15.45 28.68 -16.90
CA MET A 1 -14.83 27.33 -16.72
C MET A 1 -15.07 26.87 -15.28
N THR A 2 -15.78 25.78 -15.11
CA THR A 2 -16.23 25.29 -13.79
C THR A 2 -15.38 24.12 -13.35
N ALA A 3 -14.92 24.14 -12.08
CA ALA A 3 -14.12 23.07 -11.53
C ALA A 3 -14.96 21.82 -11.30
N THR A 4 -14.37 20.67 -11.49
CA THR A 4 -14.94 19.39 -11.06
C THR A 4 -14.30 19.03 -9.74
N LYS A 5 -15.12 18.98 -8.70
CA LYS A 5 -14.61 18.78 -7.34
C LYS A 5 -13.93 17.43 -7.22
N GLY A 6 -12.68 17.46 -6.76
CA GLY A 6 -11.89 16.25 -6.60
C GLY A 6 -11.52 15.56 -7.90
N LEU A 7 -11.74 16.22 -9.04
CA LEU A 7 -11.51 15.66 -10.38
C LEU A 7 -12.28 14.37 -10.61
N GLU A 8 -13.39 14.17 -9.92
CA GLU A 8 -14.16 12.94 -10.04
C GLU A 8 -14.64 12.78 -11.48
N GLY A 9 -14.38 11.62 -12.07
CA GLY A 9 -14.79 11.31 -13.42
C GLY A 9 -13.90 11.89 -14.51
N ILE A 10 -12.89 12.66 -14.14
CA ILE A 10 -11.96 13.22 -15.11
C ILE A 10 -10.92 12.16 -15.47
N VAL A 11 -10.68 11.98 -16.76
CA VAL A 11 -9.62 11.10 -17.25
C VAL A 11 -8.35 11.93 -17.33
N ALA A 12 -7.44 11.74 -16.38
CA ALA A 12 -6.26 12.58 -16.24
C ALA A 12 -5.04 12.05 -17.00
N ALA A 13 -5.04 10.78 -17.36
CA ALA A 13 -3.88 10.14 -18.02
C ALA A 13 -4.35 8.90 -18.76
N THR A 14 -3.54 8.47 -19.70
CA THR A 14 -3.70 7.12 -20.26
C THR A 14 -2.69 6.21 -19.58
N SER A 15 -3.05 4.94 -19.43
CA SER A 15 -2.16 3.99 -18.76
C SER A 15 -2.43 2.59 -19.28
N SER A 16 -1.38 1.80 -19.39
CA SER A 16 -1.48 0.39 -19.74
C SER A 16 -1.16 -0.53 -18.55
N ILE A 17 -1.13 0.01 -17.32
CA ILE A 17 -0.64 -0.77 -16.19
C ILE A 17 -1.74 -1.58 -15.53
N SER A 18 -2.87 -0.98 -15.19
CA SER A 18 -3.98 -1.77 -14.66
C SER A 18 -5.31 -1.21 -15.12
N SER A 19 -6.32 -2.07 -15.10
CA SER A 19 -7.67 -1.68 -15.48
C SER A 19 -8.67 -2.23 -14.49
N ILE A 20 -9.78 -1.51 -14.35
CA ILE A 20 -10.92 -1.97 -13.58
C ILE A 20 -12.14 -1.77 -14.48
N VAL A 21 -12.63 -2.87 -15.05
CA VAL A 21 -13.76 -2.84 -15.99
C VAL A 21 -14.76 -3.90 -15.57
N ASP A 22 -16.00 -3.48 -15.38
CA ASP A 22 -17.09 -4.39 -14.98
C ASP A 22 -16.72 -5.19 -13.72
N GLY A 23 -16.06 -4.53 -12.78
CA GLY A 23 -15.68 -5.17 -11.51
C GLY A 23 -14.48 -6.09 -11.58
N VAL A 24 -13.79 -6.13 -12.70
CA VAL A 24 -12.62 -7.00 -12.89
C VAL A 24 -11.36 -6.15 -12.86
N LEU A 25 -10.47 -6.48 -11.93
CA LEU A 25 -9.16 -5.82 -11.83
C LEU A 25 -8.14 -6.64 -12.60
N THR A 26 -7.39 -5.97 -13.49
CA THR A 26 -6.28 -6.62 -14.19
C THR A 26 -5.00 -5.82 -13.99
N TYR A 27 -3.87 -6.52 -14.02
CA TYR A 27 -2.55 -5.91 -14.13
C TYR A 27 -2.02 -6.28 -15.51
N ARG A 28 -1.75 -5.28 -16.33
CA ARG A 28 -1.25 -5.50 -17.70
C ARG A 28 -2.13 -6.48 -18.47
N GLY A 29 -3.43 -6.44 -18.19
CA GLY A 29 -4.39 -7.29 -18.86
C GLY A 29 -4.60 -8.67 -18.26
N ILE A 30 -3.86 -9.04 -17.21
CA ILE A 30 -4.04 -10.34 -16.57
C ILE A 30 -4.91 -10.16 -15.33
N ASN A 31 -5.90 -11.02 -15.20
CA ASN A 31 -6.86 -10.94 -14.11
C ASN A 31 -6.21 -11.20 -12.75
N UNK A 32 -6.43 -10.41 -11.83
CA UNK A 32 -6.05 -10.46 -10.72
C UNK A 32 -6.18 -11.60 -10.16
N ASP A 33 -7.39 -12.24 -10.18
CA ASP A 33 -7.64 -13.56 -9.61
C ASP A 33 -6.60 -14.59 -10.02
N GLU A 34 -6.25 -14.63 -11.31
CA GLU A 34 -5.22 -15.54 -11.77
C GLU A 34 -3.87 -15.26 -11.12
N LEU A 35 -3.52 -13.99 -11.05
CA LEU A 35 -2.24 -13.62 -10.43
C LEU A 35 -2.22 -13.97 -8.95
N ALA A 36 -3.31 -13.71 -8.25
CA ALA A 36 -3.38 -14.02 -6.81
C ALA A 36 -3.28 -15.51 -6.56
N GLU A 37 -3.83 -16.32 -7.45
CA GLU A 37 -3.82 -17.78 -7.27
C GLU A 37 -2.51 -18.41 -7.70
N LYS A 38 -1.85 -17.88 -8.73
CA LYS A 38 -0.76 -18.59 -9.41
C LYS A 38 0.59 -17.88 -9.34
N ALA A 39 0.63 -16.56 -9.19
CA ALA A 39 1.86 -15.81 -9.33
C ALA A 39 2.51 -15.52 -7.97
N THR A 40 3.82 -15.32 -8.00
CA THR A 40 4.52 -14.74 -6.86
C THR A 40 4.46 -13.21 -6.96
N PHE A 41 4.72 -12.54 -5.84
CA PHE A 41 4.75 -11.08 -5.85
C PHE A 41 5.85 -10.55 -6.77
N GLU A 42 7.00 -11.23 -6.81
CA GLU A 42 8.11 -10.80 -7.67
C GLU A 42 7.74 -10.88 -9.15
N GLU A 43 6.97 -11.91 -9.53
CA GLU A 43 6.44 -11.97 -10.90
C GLU A 43 5.52 -10.79 -11.18
N VAL A 44 4.70 -10.41 -10.20
CA VAL A 44 3.77 -9.29 -10.38
C VAL A 44 4.52 -7.97 -10.49
N ALA A 45 5.54 -7.76 -9.65
CA ALA A 45 6.35 -6.54 -9.76
C ALA A 45 7.00 -6.45 -11.14
N TYR A 46 7.58 -7.56 -11.60
CA TYR A 46 8.18 -7.61 -12.94
C TYR A 46 7.14 -7.27 -14.01
N LEU A 47 5.97 -7.88 -13.93
CA LEU A 47 4.88 -7.62 -14.86
C LEU A 47 4.53 -6.13 -14.92
N LEU A 48 4.40 -5.51 -13.76
CA LEU A 48 4.03 -4.09 -13.73
C LEU A 48 5.11 -3.22 -14.36
N TRP A 49 6.39 -3.51 -14.09
CA TRP A 49 7.50 -2.71 -14.62
C TRP A 49 7.75 -2.95 -16.10
N HIS A 50 7.57 -4.17 -16.59
CA HIS A 50 8.01 -4.55 -17.92
C HIS A 50 6.87 -4.86 -18.90
N GLY A 51 5.65 -4.99 -18.41
CA GLY A 51 4.50 -5.24 -19.27
C GLY A 51 4.31 -6.69 -19.67
N LYS A 52 5.12 -7.59 -19.13
CA LYS A 52 5.03 -9.03 -19.44
C LYS A 52 5.51 -9.82 -18.23
N LEU A 53 5.08 -11.05 -18.14
CA LEU A 53 5.57 -11.96 -17.09
C LEU A 53 7.01 -12.34 -17.36
N PRO A 54 7.82 -12.51 -16.33
CA PRO A 54 9.23 -12.85 -16.52
C PRO A 54 9.41 -14.31 -16.94
N THR A 55 10.45 -14.56 -17.72
CA THR A 55 10.95 -15.92 -17.89
C THR A 55 11.60 -16.37 -16.58
N ARG A 56 11.93 -17.67 -16.49
CA ARG A 56 12.65 -18.16 -15.31
C ARG A 56 13.95 -17.38 -15.09
N LYS A 57 14.70 -17.16 -16.15
CA LYS A 57 15.96 -16.42 -16.03
C LYS A 57 15.72 -15.00 -15.53
N GLU A 58 14.74 -14.32 -16.11
CA GLU A 58 14.43 -12.93 -15.71
C GLU A 58 13.97 -12.86 -14.28
N LEU A 59 13.14 -13.82 -13.84
CA LEU A 59 12.68 -13.84 -12.45
C LEU A 59 13.84 -14.08 -11.48
N ASP A 60 14.71 -15.05 -11.81
CA ASP A 60 15.86 -15.34 -10.96
C ASP A 60 16.77 -14.13 -10.86
N GLU A 61 16.96 -13.39 -11.95
CA GLU A 61 17.75 -12.16 -11.93
C GLU A 61 17.13 -11.10 -11.05
N LEU A 62 15.80 -10.95 -11.12
CA LEU A 62 15.12 -9.98 -10.26
C LEU A 62 15.24 -10.35 -8.79
N ILE A 63 15.05 -11.62 -8.46
CA ILE A 63 15.18 -12.06 -7.07
C ILE A 63 16.60 -11.79 -6.56
N ALA A 64 17.60 -12.05 -7.40
CA ALA A 64 18.99 -11.76 -7.03
C ALA A 64 19.21 -10.27 -6.80
N GLN A 65 18.66 -9.42 -7.67
CA GLN A 65 18.78 -7.96 -7.50
C GLN A 65 18.08 -7.48 -6.22
N LEU A 66 16.89 -7.99 -5.94
CA LEU A 66 16.19 -7.62 -4.73
C LEU A 66 17.02 -7.98 -3.49
N GLY A 67 17.63 -9.15 -3.50
CA GLY A 67 18.49 -9.55 -2.39
C GLY A 67 19.73 -8.66 -2.26
N GLU A 68 20.30 -8.28 -3.40
CA GLU A 68 21.49 -7.43 -3.41
C GLU A 68 21.18 -6.04 -2.87
N TYR A 69 20.00 -5.49 -3.18
CA TYR A 69 19.64 -4.12 -2.82
C TYR A 69 18.94 -4.00 -1.48
N ALA A 70 18.54 -5.10 -0.85
CA ALA A 70 17.66 -5.03 0.32
C ALA A 70 18.29 -4.34 1.53
N ALA A 71 19.61 -4.47 1.71
CA ALA A 71 20.27 -3.81 2.82
C ALA A 71 20.35 -2.31 2.57
N VAL A 72 19.96 -1.53 3.56
CA VAL A 72 20.05 -0.07 3.45
C VAL A 72 21.37 0.39 4.07
N SER A 73 21.79 1.62 3.75
CA SER A 73 23.04 2.14 4.26
C SER A 73 23.00 2.24 5.79
N PRO A 74 24.16 2.13 6.45
CA PRO A 74 24.20 2.31 7.90
C PRO A 74 23.65 3.66 8.34
N GLU A 75 23.80 4.69 7.53
CA GLU A 75 23.28 6.02 7.85
C GLU A 75 21.76 6.03 7.93
N VAL A 76 21.08 5.25 7.07
CA VAL A 76 19.63 5.16 7.15
C VAL A 76 19.20 4.48 8.44
N ILE A 77 19.88 3.41 8.82
CA ILE A 77 19.61 2.73 10.09
C ILE A 77 19.85 3.68 11.26
N ALA A 78 20.97 4.44 11.22
CA ALA A 78 21.26 5.42 12.27
C ALA A 78 20.15 6.46 12.37
N GLY A 79 19.60 6.90 11.24
CA GLY A 79 18.47 7.81 11.23
C GLY A 79 17.24 7.22 11.92
N LEU A 80 16.95 5.95 11.62
CA LEU A 80 15.81 5.27 12.26
C LEU A 80 15.96 5.23 13.78
N ARG A 81 17.20 5.07 14.27
CA ARG A 81 17.44 5.05 15.71
C ARG A 81 17.18 6.40 16.37
N LEU A 82 17.27 7.49 15.61
CA LEU A 82 17.04 8.83 16.13
C LEU A 82 15.59 9.24 16.17
N TYR A 83 14.71 8.52 15.46
CA TYR A 83 13.30 8.88 15.45
C TYR A 83 12.68 8.59 16.83
N PRO A 84 11.70 9.38 17.27
CA PRO A 84 10.98 9.04 18.51
C PRO A 84 10.39 7.63 18.39
N LYS A 85 10.45 6.89 19.49
CA LYS A 85 9.93 5.51 19.46
C LYS A 85 8.43 5.46 19.24
N ASN A 86 7.71 6.52 19.59
CA ASN A 86 6.27 6.58 19.35
C ASN A 86 5.91 7.32 18.06
N ALA A 87 6.87 7.54 17.17
CA ALA A 87 6.60 8.20 15.90
C ALA A 87 5.59 7.38 15.08
N ASN A 88 4.72 8.09 14.38
CA ASN A 88 3.79 7.46 13.45
C ASN A 88 4.59 6.64 12.43
N SER A 89 4.21 5.38 12.22
CA SER A 89 5.00 4.49 11.37
C SER A 89 5.06 4.95 9.91
N MET A 90 3.98 5.54 9.41
CA MET A 90 3.99 6.05 8.03
C MET A 90 4.82 7.32 7.92
N ALA A 91 4.82 8.16 8.94
CA ALA A 91 5.69 9.34 8.95
C ALA A 91 7.15 8.91 8.99
N ALA A 92 7.48 7.91 9.80
CA ALA A 92 8.84 7.39 9.86
C ALA A 92 9.24 6.80 8.50
N LEU A 93 8.36 6.04 7.87
CA LEU A 93 8.64 5.48 6.54
C LEU A 93 8.86 6.58 5.51
N ARG A 94 8.01 7.59 5.51
CA ARG A 94 8.14 8.70 4.56
C ARG A 94 9.50 9.39 4.71
N THR A 95 9.88 9.66 5.95
CA THR A 95 11.17 10.31 6.23
C THR A 95 12.34 9.44 5.78
N ALA A 96 12.29 8.16 6.12
CA ALA A 96 13.38 7.24 5.77
C ALA A 96 13.51 7.09 4.26
N VAL A 97 12.39 6.96 3.54
CA VAL A 97 12.43 6.79 2.09
C VAL A 97 13.02 8.04 1.42
N SER A 98 12.63 9.23 1.91
CA SER A 98 13.24 10.45 1.39
C SER A 98 14.76 10.41 1.59
N SER A 99 15.21 9.91 2.74
CA SER A 99 16.63 9.86 3.03
C SER A 99 17.39 8.84 2.17
N LEU A 100 16.71 7.80 1.67
CA LEU A 100 17.39 6.81 0.82
C LEU A 100 18.07 7.47 -0.38
N ALA A 101 17.46 8.53 -0.93
CA ALA A 101 18.01 9.23 -2.07
C ALA A 101 19.39 9.81 -1.79
N LEU A 102 19.62 10.22 -0.54
CA LEU A 102 20.88 10.87 -0.16
C LEU A 102 22.06 9.90 -0.25
N TYR A 103 21.79 8.60 -0.18
CA TYR A 103 22.82 7.57 -0.15
C TYR A 103 22.79 6.71 -1.41
N ASP A 104 22.14 7.18 -2.48
CA ASP A 104 22.12 6.49 -3.77
C ASP A 104 22.83 7.38 -4.78
N GLU A 105 24.00 6.93 -5.26
CA GLU A 105 24.80 7.74 -6.16
C GLU A 105 24.09 8.05 -7.47
N GLU A 106 23.14 7.20 -7.89
CA GLU A 106 22.41 7.46 -9.12
C GLU A 106 21.02 8.06 -8.89
N ALA A 107 20.79 8.65 -7.69
CA ALA A 107 19.47 9.21 -7.37
C ALA A 107 18.99 10.20 -8.42
N GLN A 108 19.91 11.04 -8.94
CA GLN A 108 19.55 12.08 -9.91
C GLN A 108 19.71 11.65 -11.36
N ASP A 109 20.12 10.42 -11.63
CA ASP A 109 20.22 9.90 -12.99
C ASP A 109 18.83 9.52 -13.46
N MET A 110 18.30 10.27 -14.43
CA MET A 110 16.93 10.08 -14.91
C MET A 110 16.86 9.22 -16.17
N SER A 111 17.95 8.50 -16.51
CA SER A 111 17.86 7.54 -17.60
C SER A 111 16.87 6.42 -17.23
N ARG A 112 16.28 5.81 -18.26
CA ARG A 112 15.30 4.77 -17.99
C ARG A 112 15.93 3.59 -17.27
N GLU A 113 17.16 3.25 -17.61
CA GLU A 113 17.88 2.15 -16.95
C GLU A 113 18.11 2.44 -15.48
N ALA A 114 18.53 3.65 -15.15
CA ALA A 114 18.76 4.03 -13.76
C ALA A 114 17.44 4.07 -12.98
N ASN A 115 16.39 4.59 -13.61
CA ASN A 115 15.08 4.64 -12.96
C ASN A 115 14.54 3.24 -12.68
N LEU A 116 14.75 2.30 -13.58
CA LEU A 116 14.32 0.93 -13.35
C LEU A 116 15.12 0.31 -12.19
N ARG A 117 16.45 0.54 -12.14
CA ARG A 117 17.23 0.06 -11.00
C ARG A 117 16.73 0.66 -9.69
N LYS A 118 16.40 1.96 -9.69
CA LYS A 118 15.89 2.62 -8.48
C LYS A 118 14.53 2.05 -8.07
N ALA A 119 13.69 1.66 -9.05
CA ALA A 119 12.43 1.00 -8.73
C ALA A 119 12.69 -0.31 -7.99
N VAL A 120 13.65 -1.10 -8.45
CA VAL A 120 14.02 -2.35 -7.78
C VAL A 120 14.60 -2.08 -6.40
N LYS A 121 15.48 -1.08 -6.29
CA LYS A 121 16.05 -0.69 -4.98
C LYS A 121 14.96 -0.31 -3.98
N LEU A 122 13.99 0.50 -4.41
CA LEU A 122 12.91 0.93 -3.53
C LEU A 122 12.06 -0.27 -3.10
N GLN A 123 11.74 -1.16 -4.04
CA GLN A 123 10.99 -2.36 -3.70
C GLN A 123 11.74 -3.22 -2.69
N ALA A 124 13.06 -3.32 -2.84
CA ALA A 124 13.88 -4.13 -1.93
C ALA A 124 14.03 -3.47 -0.57
N GLN A 125 14.10 -2.15 -0.51
CA GLN A 125 14.49 -1.43 0.71
C GLN A 125 13.31 -1.04 1.59
N LEU A 126 12.10 -0.86 1.03
CA LEU A 126 10.96 -0.52 1.87
C LEU A 126 10.68 -1.58 2.95
N PRO A 127 10.67 -2.87 2.63
CA PRO A 127 10.48 -3.86 3.70
C PRO A 127 11.56 -3.78 4.78
N THR A 128 12.79 -3.54 4.39
CA THR A 128 13.91 -3.44 5.33
C THR A 128 13.72 -2.27 6.29
N VAL A 129 13.35 -1.12 5.74
CA VAL A 129 13.11 0.08 6.55
C VAL A 129 11.97 -0.17 7.54
N VAL A 130 10.86 -0.73 7.07
CA VAL A 130 9.70 -0.94 7.93
C VAL A 130 10.03 -1.92 9.06
N ALA A 131 10.66 -3.04 8.73
CA ALA A 131 11.01 -4.04 9.74
C ALA A 131 12.05 -3.48 10.72
N ALA A 132 13.04 -2.75 10.23
CA ALA A 132 14.07 -2.17 11.10
C ALA A 132 13.46 -1.19 12.09
N PHE A 133 12.59 -0.29 11.62
CA PHE A 133 11.93 0.65 12.52
C PHE A 133 11.09 -0.07 13.56
N ALA A 134 10.34 -1.09 13.14
CA ALA A 134 9.50 -1.85 14.08
C ALA A 134 10.34 -2.47 15.19
N ARG A 135 11.53 -2.97 14.87
CA ARG A 135 12.40 -3.58 15.88
C ARG A 135 13.08 -2.53 16.75
N ILE A 136 13.61 -1.50 16.12
CA ILE A 136 14.33 -0.43 16.85
C ILE A 136 13.44 0.19 17.90
N ARG A 137 12.18 0.48 17.56
CA ARG A 137 11.28 1.15 18.53
C ARG A 137 10.96 0.25 19.72
N GLN A 138 11.16 -1.06 19.60
CA GLN A 138 10.98 -2.01 20.69
C GLN A 138 12.28 -2.26 21.46
N GLY A 139 13.35 -1.57 21.11
CA GLY A 139 14.64 -1.80 21.74
C GLY A 139 15.40 -3.00 21.21
N LEU A 140 14.99 -3.52 20.06
CA LEU A 140 15.64 -4.69 19.44
C LEU A 140 16.53 -4.26 18.28
N GLU A 141 17.55 -5.07 17.99
CA GLU A 141 18.41 -4.79 16.86
C GLU A 141 17.70 -5.14 15.56
N PRO A 142 17.91 -4.37 14.50
CA PRO A 142 17.41 -4.76 13.18
C PRO A 142 18.02 -6.09 12.76
N VAL A 143 17.24 -6.86 12.00
CA VAL A 143 17.69 -8.13 11.42
C VAL A 143 18.10 -7.85 9.98
N ALA A 144 19.29 -8.31 9.59
CA ALA A 144 19.77 -8.12 8.22
C ALA A 144 18.91 -8.93 7.25
N PRO A 145 18.62 -8.37 6.06
CA PRO A 145 17.83 -9.13 5.09
C PRO A 145 18.57 -10.35 4.57
N LYS A 146 17.81 -11.36 4.18
CA LYS A 146 18.33 -12.54 3.51
C LYS A 146 18.36 -12.33 2.01
N LYS A 147 19.31 -13.01 1.36
CA LYS A 147 19.34 -13.05 -0.10
C LYS A 147 18.62 -14.31 -0.59
N GLY A 148 18.08 -14.23 -1.80
CA GLY A 148 17.50 -15.40 -2.46
C GLY A 148 16.11 -15.78 -2.02
N VAL A 149 15.49 -14.99 -1.17
CA VAL A 149 14.11 -15.24 -0.74
C VAL A 149 13.22 -14.10 -1.28
N GLY A 150 11.91 -14.33 -1.34
CA GLY A 150 10.99 -13.33 -1.81
C GLY A 150 10.73 -12.23 -0.79
N VAL A 151 10.05 -11.19 -1.24
CA VAL A 151 9.78 -10.00 -0.42
C VAL A 151 8.98 -10.38 0.83
N ALA A 152 7.94 -11.19 0.67
CA ALA A 152 7.10 -11.56 1.82
C ALA A 152 7.91 -12.35 2.87
N HIS A 153 8.67 -13.33 2.41
CA HIS A 153 9.51 -14.13 3.31
C HIS A 153 10.49 -13.22 4.06
N ASN A 154 11.16 -12.35 3.31
CA ASN A 154 12.20 -11.51 3.89
C ASN A 154 11.60 -10.53 4.90
N PHE A 155 10.45 -9.94 4.60
CA PHE A 155 9.81 -9.02 5.55
C PHE A 155 9.47 -9.72 6.86
N LEU A 156 8.84 -10.89 6.78
CA LEU A 156 8.48 -11.63 8.00
C LEU A 156 9.72 -12.03 8.77
N TYR A 157 10.76 -12.46 8.07
CA TYR A 157 12.03 -12.83 8.70
C TYR A 157 12.66 -11.61 9.40
N MET A 158 12.72 -10.47 8.72
CA MET A 158 13.33 -9.29 9.32
C MET A 158 12.52 -8.73 10.48
N LEU A 159 11.20 -8.96 10.47
CA LEU A 159 10.34 -8.46 11.53
C LEU A 159 10.59 -9.21 12.85
N THR A 160 10.86 -10.52 12.78
CA THR A 160 10.97 -11.37 13.97
C THR A 160 12.37 -11.91 14.22
N GLY A 161 13.20 -12.02 13.19
CA GLY A 161 14.49 -12.70 13.28
C GLY A 161 14.39 -14.20 13.15
N GLU A 162 13.20 -14.73 12.85
CA GLU A 162 12.99 -16.18 12.75
C GLU A 162 12.46 -16.55 11.39
N GLU A 163 12.77 -17.78 10.95
CA GLU A 163 12.23 -18.28 9.68
C GLU A 163 10.72 -18.33 9.75
N PRO A 164 10.02 -17.70 8.81
CA PRO A 164 8.56 -17.73 8.86
C PRO A 164 7.99 -19.06 8.38
N ASP A 165 6.82 -19.39 8.88
CA ASP A 165 6.06 -20.55 8.43
C ASP A 165 5.70 -20.37 6.95
N PRO A 166 5.81 -21.42 6.12
CA PRO A 166 5.44 -21.30 4.71
C PRO A 166 4.00 -20.84 4.46
N VAL A 167 3.06 -21.19 5.33
CA VAL A 167 1.68 -20.73 5.20
C VAL A 167 1.63 -19.21 5.41
N ALA A 168 2.38 -18.69 6.39
CA ALA A 168 2.43 -17.25 6.63
C ALA A 168 3.05 -16.51 5.44
N VAL A 169 4.12 -17.07 4.87
CA VAL A 169 4.76 -16.46 3.70
C VAL A 169 3.77 -16.40 2.53
N LYS A 170 3.06 -17.49 2.28
CA LYS A 170 2.10 -17.54 1.19
C LYS A 170 0.97 -16.53 1.40
N ALA A 171 0.49 -16.40 2.64
CA ALA A 171 -0.57 -15.44 2.95
C ALA A 171 -0.12 -14.02 2.68
N LEU A 172 1.05 -13.69 3.12
CA LEU A 172 1.55 -12.35 2.87
C LEU A 172 1.84 -12.13 1.37
N UNK A 173 2.32 -13.05 0.51
CA UNK A 173 2.57 -13.04 -0.72
C UNK A 173 1.50 -12.64 -1.38
N LYS A 174 0.32 -13.31 -1.00
CA LYS A 174 -0.95 -13.05 -1.70
C LYS A 174 -1.47 -11.65 -1.42
N ALA A 175 -1.37 -11.23 -0.18
CA ALA A 175 -1.78 -9.86 0.14
C ALA A 175 -0.99 -8.84 -0.66
N LEU A 176 0.31 -9.05 -0.83
CA LEU A 176 1.13 -8.12 -1.61
C LEU A 176 0.71 -8.10 -3.07
N VAL A 177 0.40 -9.26 -3.65
CA VAL A 177 -0.08 -9.31 -5.04
C VAL A 177 -1.36 -8.49 -5.18
N LEU A 178 -2.27 -8.62 -4.22
CA LEU A 178 -3.57 -7.97 -4.29
C LEU A 178 -3.48 -6.45 -4.13
N HIS A 179 -2.44 -5.94 -3.47
CA HIS A 179 -2.29 -4.50 -3.22
C HIS A 179 -1.33 -3.81 -4.18
N ALA A 180 -0.77 -4.53 -5.16
CA ALA A 180 0.37 -4.03 -5.91
C ALA A 180 0.03 -2.80 -6.77
N ASP A 181 -1.19 -2.72 -7.29
CA ASP A 181 -1.60 -1.55 -8.08
C ASP A 181 -3.11 -1.43 -8.08
N HIS A 182 -3.61 -0.23 -8.37
CA HIS A 182 -5.05 -0.02 -8.42
C HIS A 182 -5.38 1.23 -9.24
N GLU A 183 -4.93 1.24 -10.49
CA GLU A 183 -5.24 2.29 -11.44
C GLU A 183 -4.72 3.65 -10.94
N LEU A 184 -5.41 4.75 -11.24
CA LEU A 184 -4.95 6.10 -10.92
C LEU A 184 -5.54 6.58 -9.59
N ASN A 185 -5.28 5.82 -8.53
CA ASN A 185 -5.69 6.20 -7.19
C ASN A 185 -4.89 7.40 -6.70
N ALA A 186 -5.24 7.91 -5.52
CA ALA A 186 -4.69 9.18 -5.05
C ALA A 186 -3.17 9.16 -4.93
N SER A 187 -2.60 8.11 -4.34
CA SER A 187 -1.14 8.10 -4.16
C SER A 187 -0.40 7.89 -5.47
N THR A 188 -0.98 7.10 -6.38
CA THR A 188 -0.40 6.93 -7.70
C THR A 188 -0.43 8.25 -8.48
N PHE A 189 -1.55 8.97 -8.42
CA PHE A 189 -1.65 10.26 -9.09
C PHE A 189 -0.64 11.24 -8.50
N ALA A 190 -0.50 11.27 -7.18
CA ALA A 190 0.49 12.15 -6.54
C ALA A 190 1.90 11.87 -7.03
N SER A 191 2.27 10.58 -7.17
CA SER A 191 3.60 10.24 -7.65
C SER A 191 3.80 10.70 -9.09
N ARG A 192 2.77 10.57 -9.92
CA ARG A 192 2.88 11.01 -11.31
C ARG A 192 3.00 12.54 -11.40
N VAL A 193 2.24 13.27 -10.58
CA VAL A 193 2.34 14.73 -10.55
C VAL A 193 3.77 15.15 -10.19
N THR A 194 4.34 14.50 -9.18
CA THR A 194 5.68 14.84 -8.73
C THR A 194 6.72 14.61 -9.83
N VAL A 195 6.73 13.42 -10.43
CA VAL A 195 7.78 13.11 -11.41
C VAL A 195 7.51 13.78 -12.76
N ALA A 196 6.28 14.21 -13.04
CA ALA A 196 6.01 14.95 -14.28
C ALA A 196 6.79 16.27 -14.31
N THR A 197 7.25 16.77 -13.18
CA THR A 197 8.14 17.93 -13.13
C THR A 197 9.59 17.58 -13.44
N LEU A 198 9.86 16.30 -13.67
CA LEU A 198 11.19 15.70 -13.81
C LEU A 198 11.99 15.67 -12.50
N SER A 199 11.27 15.73 -11.37
CA SER A 199 11.87 15.40 -10.08
C SER A 199 12.18 13.89 -10.02
N ASP A 200 13.06 13.50 -9.12
CA ASP A 200 13.54 12.12 -9.08
C ASP A 200 12.51 11.13 -8.56
N ILE A 201 12.77 9.85 -8.79
CA ILE A 201 11.85 8.79 -8.45
C ILE A 201 11.66 8.66 -6.93
N TYR A 202 12.69 8.96 -6.13
CA TYR A 202 12.54 8.96 -4.67
C TYR A 202 11.55 10.03 -4.22
N SER A 203 11.59 11.20 -4.85
CA SER A 203 10.61 12.25 -4.58
C SER A 203 9.20 11.78 -4.90
N GLY A 204 9.04 11.09 -6.03
CA GLY A 204 7.73 10.57 -6.43
C GLY A 204 7.19 9.56 -5.43
N VAL A 205 8.03 8.65 -4.95
CA VAL A 205 7.58 7.63 -3.99
C VAL A 205 7.32 8.26 -2.63
N THR A 206 8.16 9.21 -2.20
CA THR A 206 7.91 9.92 -0.94
C THR A 206 6.55 10.63 -0.97
N SER A 207 6.24 11.28 -2.08
CA SER A 207 4.97 11.94 -2.29
C SER A 207 3.81 10.94 -2.18
N ALA A 208 3.97 9.77 -2.79
CA ALA A 208 2.95 8.74 -2.74
C ALA A 208 2.74 8.23 -1.31
N ILE A 209 3.82 8.04 -0.56
CA ILE A 209 3.72 7.57 0.82
C ILE A 209 2.96 8.59 1.66
N GLY A 210 3.26 9.88 1.50
CA GLY A 210 2.53 10.92 2.21
C GLY A 210 1.04 10.91 1.89
N THR A 211 0.70 10.65 0.64
CA THR A 211 -0.70 10.57 0.22
C THR A 211 -1.38 9.33 0.80
N LEU A 212 -0.69 8.20 0.76
CA LEU A 212 -1.22 6.95 1.29
C LEU A 212 -1.54 7.07 2.78
N LYS A 213 -0.75 7.87 3.50
CA LYS A 213 -0.91 8.06 4.94
C LYS A 213 -2.26 8.71 5.30
N GLY A 214 -2.88 9.41 4.37
CA GLY A 214 -4.10 10.14 4.67
C GLY A 214 -5.28 9.23 5.05
N PRO A 215 -6.14 9.66 5.99
CA PRO A 215 -7.23 8.79 6.44
C PRO A 215 -8.26 8.45 5.36
N LEU A 216 -8.26 9.15 4.24
CA LEU A 216 -9.16 8.81 3.14
C LEU A 216 -8.51 7.86 2.14
N HIS A 217 -7.36 7.28 2.46
CA HIS A 217 -6.68 6.38 1.52
C HIS A 217 -6.29 5.07 2.21
N GLY A 218 -5.16 4.99 2.90
CA GLY A 218 -4.54 3.73 3.23
C GLY A 218 -4.85 3.08 4.56
N GLY A 219 -5.60 3.72 5.44
CA GLY A 219 -5.71 3.29 6.83
C GLY A 219 -6.95 2.49 7.20
N ALA A 220 -7.74 2.04 6.23
CA ALA A 220 -9.05 1.45 6.55
C ALA A 220 -8.94 0.13 7.29
N ASN A 221 -7.92 -0.69 7.02
CA ASN A 221 -7.82 -1.97 7.72
C ASN A 221 -7.43 -1.79 9.19
N GLU A 222 -6.72 -0.71 9.54
CA GLU A 222 -6.50 -0.41 10.95
C GLU A 222 -7.84 -0.13 11.64
N ALA A 223 -8.74 0.60 10.96
CA ALA A 223 -10.06 0.89 11.52
C ALA A 223 -10.89 -0.38 11.68
N VAL A 224 -10.76 -1.33 10.75
CA VAL A 224 -11.42 -2.62 10.91
C VAL A 224 -10.94 -3.31 12.19
N MET A 225 -9.63 -3.27 12.48
CA MET A 225 -9.13 -3.90 13.70
C MET A 225 -9.64 -3.22 14.96
N VAL A 226 -9.79 -1.89 14.93
CA VAL A 226 -10.39 -1.21 16.07
C VAL A 226 -11.79 -1.77 16.34
N MET A 227 -12.58 -1.95 15.30
CA MET A 227 -13.91 -2.53 15.42
C MET A 227 -13.85 -3.95 15.99
N LEU A 228 -12.97 -4.79 15.45
CA LEU A 228 -12.84 -6.16 15.94
C LEU A 228 -12.43 -6.20 17.40
N ASP A 229 -11.54 -5.31 17.82
CA ASP A 229 -11.13 -5.21 19.23
C ASP A 229 -12.28 -4.79 20.13
N GLU A 230 -13.14 -3.90 19.65
CA GLU A 230 -14.30 -3.47 20.43
C GLU A 230 -15.31 -4.59 20.60
N ILE A 231 -15.48 -5.41 19.55
CA ILE A 231 -16.44 -6.53 19.61
C ILE A 231 -15.93 -7.64 20.52
N LYS A 232 -14.70 -8.06 20.39
CA LYS A 232 -13.98 -9.01 21.23
C LYS A 232 -14.43 -10.46 21.10
N THR A 233 -15.73 -10.74 21.16
CA THR A 233 -16.23 -12.11 21.17
C THR A 233 -17.33 -12.27 20.14
N LEU A 234 -17.55 -13.51 19.73
CA LEU A 234 -18.57 -13.81 18.74
C LEU A 234 -19.97 -13.40 19.21
N ASP A 235 -20.25 -13.57 20.50
CA ASP A 235 -21.56 -13.22 21.04
C ASP A 235 -21.86 -11.72 20.96
N ASN A 236 -20.84 -10.88 20.92
CA ASN A 236 -21.03 -9.44 20.87
C ASN A 236 -21.24 -8.91 19.46
N VAL A 237 -21.06 -9.73 18.42
CA VAL A 237 -21.12 -9.26 17.05
C VAL A 237 -22.48 -8.66 16.71
N GLU A 238 -23.53 -9.44 16.95
CA GLU A 238 -24.88 -9.02 16.52
C GLU A 238 -25.33 -7.74 17.21
N PRO A 239 -25.23 -7.61 18.55
CA PRO A 239 -25.63 -6.35 19.18
C PRO A 239 -24.75 -5.16 18.74
N TYR A 240 -23.44 -5.37 18.58
CA TYR A 240 -22.57 -4.28 18.18
C TYR A 240 -22.92 -3.77 16.78
N ILE A 241 -23.02 -4.69 15.83
CA ILE A 241 -23.31 -4.32 14.45
C ILE A 241 -24.71 -3.73 14.32
N GLN A 242 -25.70 -4.32 15.00
CA GLN A 242 -27.05 -3.82 14.94
C GLN A 242 -27.15 -2.40 15.50
N ASN A 243 -26.43 -2.12 16.57
CA ASN A 243 -26.38 -0.78 17.14
C ASN A 243 -25.80 0.24 16.15
N LYS A 244 -24.70 -0.14 15.48
CA LYS A 244 -24.12 0.74 14.46
C LYS A 244 -25.08 0.98 13.31
N LEU A 245 -25.73 -0.07 12.82
CA LEU A 245 -26.67 0.06 11.70
C LEU A 245 -27.88 0.91 12.09
N ASN A 246 -28.39 0.72 13.30
CA ASN A 246 -29.53 1.51 13.78
C ASN A 246 -29.19 2.98 13.90
N ASN A 247 -27.96 3.30 14.25
CA ASN A 247 -27.49 4.68 14.37
C ASN A 247 -26.93 5.23 13.05
N LYS A 248 -27.07 4.48 11.98
CA LYS A 248 -26.61 4.88 10.65
C LYS A 248 -25.12 5.19 10.61
N GLU A 249 -24.35 4.49 11.44
CA GLU A 249 -22.90 4.62 11.45
C GLU A 249 -22.28 3.71 10.40
N LYS A 250 -21.16 4.14 9.85
CA LYS A 250 -20.44 3.37 8.85
C LYS A 250 -19.79 2.13 9.48
N ILE A 251 -19.84 1.01 8.76
CA ILE A 251 -19.09 -0.20 9.13
C ILE A 251 -17.83 -0.22 8.28
N MET A 252 -16.67 -0.19 8.94
CA MET A 252 -15.40 -0.15 8.22
C MET A 252 -15.15 -1.45 7.49
N GLY A 253 -14.54 -1.35 6.32
CA GLY A 253 -14.21 -2.51 5.51
C GLY A 253 -15.29 -2.96 4.54
N PHE A 254 -16.37 -2.20 4.42
CA PHE A 254 -17.48 -2.55 3.53
C PHE A 254 -17.74 -1.45 2.53
N GLY A 255 -18.12 -1.87 1.30
CA GLY A 255 -18.41 -0.93 0.23
C GLY A 255 -17.16 -0.50 -0.52
N HIS A 256 -17.37 0.08 -1.70
CA HIS A 256 -16.26 0.53 -2.54
C HIS A 256 -16.79 1.52 -3.56
N ARG A 257 -16.01 2.56 -3.86
CA ARG A 257 -16.42 3.56 -4.84
C ARG A 257 -16.49 2.98 -6.25
N VAL A 258 -15.61 2.01 -6.55
CA VAL A 258 -15.49 1.45 -7.89
C VAL A 258 -16.24 0.13 -8.01
N TYR A 259 -16.10 -0.76 -7.03
CA TYR A 259 -16.67 -2.11 -7.10
C TYR A 259 -18.07 -2.11 -6.47
N LYS A 260 -19.10 -2.01 -7.29
CA LYS A 260 -20.47 -1.94 -6.77
C LYS A 260 -21.01 -3.32 -6.37
N ASN A 261 -20.48 -4.38 -6.95
CA ASN A 261 -20.92 -5.74 -6.67
C ASN A 261 -19.90 -6.55 -5.90
N GLY A 262 -18.98 -5.87 -5.18
CA GLY A 262 -18.00 -6.53 -4.35
C GLY A 262 -16.60 -6.39 -4.90
N ASP A 263 -15.65 -6.22 -4.00
CA ASP A 263 -14.23 -6.06 -4.30
C ASP A 263 -13.64 -7.43 -4.59
N PRO A 264 -13.11 -7.67 -5.80
CA PRO A 264 -12.63 -9.02 -6.14
C PRO A 264 -11.46 -9.49 -5.28
N ARG A 265 -10.81 -8.57 -4.58
CA ARG A 265 -9.67 -8.94 -3.73
C ARG A 265 -10.09 -9.57 -2.42
N ALA A 266 -11.33 -9.31 -1.98
CA ALA A 266 -11.77 -9.70 -0.63
C ALA A 266 -11.81 -11.22 -0.44
N LYS A 267 -12.25 -11.97 -1.44
CA LYS A 267 -12.39 -13.43 -1.30
C LYS A 267 -11.04 -14.10 -1.06
N HIS A 268 -10.00 -13.58 -1.68
CA HIS A 268 -8.65 -14.16 -1.50
C HIS A 268 -8.17 -13.96 -0.08
N LEU A 269 -8.41 -12.79 0.49
CA LEU A 269 -7.99 -12.51 1.86
C LEU A 269 -8.86 -13.26 2.86
N GLN A 270 -10.14 -13.47 2.55
CA GLN A 270 -10.98 -14.30 3.40
C GLN A 270 -10.42 -15.72 3.49
N GLN A 271 -10.04 -16.31 2.37
CA GLN A 271 -9.44 -17.64 2.37
C GLN A 271 -8.15 -17.67 3.19
N MET A 272 -7.31 -16.65 3.06
CA MET A 272 -6.07 -16.58 3.82
C MET A 272 -6.35 -16.42 5.30
N SER A 273 -7.34 -15.61 5.67
CA SER A 273 -7.72 -15.45 7.07
C SER A 273 -8.13 -16.79 7.67
N ARG A 274 -8.90 -17.57 6.94
CA ARG A 274 -9.29 -18.91 7.41
C ARG A 274 -8.08 -19.82 7.60
N GLN A 275 -7.20 -19.85 6.61
CA GLN A 275 -6.02 -20.73 6.68
C GLN A 275 -5.08 -20.33 7.80
N LEU A 276 -4.89 -19.03 8.00
CA LEU A 276 -4.04 -18.55 9.11
C LEU A 276 -4.68 -18.88 10.46
N SER A 277 -6.00 -18.79 10.55
CA SER A 277 -6.70 -19.17 11.77
C SER A 277 -6.47 -20.64 12.11
N GLU A 278 -6.52 -21.50 11.10
CA GLU A 278 -6.26 -22.93 11.30
C GLU A 278 -4.82 -23.17 11.74
N LEU A 279 -3.87 -22.46 11.13
CA LEU A 279 -2.46 -22.58 11.50
C LEU A 279 -2.24 -22.18 12.95
N LYS A 280 -2.88 -21.10 13.39
CA LYS A 280 -2.71 -20.59 14.75
C LYS A 280 -3.54 -21.35 15.79
N GLY A 281 -4.50 -22.14 15.36
CA GLY A 281 -5.40 -22.84 16.27
C GLY A 281 -6.38 -21.91 16.99
N ASP A 282 -6.68 -20.76 16.41
CA ASP A 282 -7.60 -19.79 17.01
C ASP A 282 -8.38 -19.11 15.90
N SER A 283 -9.65 -19.46 15.77
CA SER A 283 -10.50 -18.97 14.71
C SER A 283 -11.37 -17.77 15.12
N THR A 284 -11.11 -17.19 16.29
CA THR A 284 -11.99 -16.14 16.82
C THR A 284 -12.13 -14.97 15.87
N LEU A 285 -11.00 -14.40 15.40
CA LEU A 285 -11.07 -13.25 14.50
C LEU A 285 -11.77 -13.58 13.19
N TYR A 286 -11.50 -14.77 12.66
CA TYR A 286 -12.13 -15.19 11.42
C TYR A 286 -13.64 -15.35 11.59
N GLU A 287 -14.05 -16.01 12.66
CA GLU A 287 -15.48 -16.24 12.91
C GLU A 287 -16.23 -14.93 13.13
N ILE A 288 -15.64 -14.02 13.90
CA ILE A 288 -16.22 -12.69 14.10
C ILE A 288 -16.38 -11.98 12.76
N SER A 289 -15.34 -12.03 11.93
CA SER A 289 -15.37 -11.36 10.63
C SER A 289 -16.45 -11.95 9.73
N VAL A 290 -16.58 -13.27 9.69
CA VAL A 290 -17.62 -13.91 8.87
C VAL A 290 -19.00 -13.50 9.35
N LYS A 291 -19.20 -13.45 10.67
CA LYS A 291 -20.52 -13.07 11.22
C LYS A 291 -20.84 -11.61 10.88
N ILE A 292 -19.85 -10.72 10.96
CA ILE A 292 -20.04 -9.33 10.56
C ILE A 292 -20.47 -9.26 9.10
N GLU A 293 -19.78 -9.99 8.24
CA GLU A 293 -20.10 -10.00 6.81
C GLU A 293 -21.55 -10.45 6.59
N GLU A 294 -21.96 -11.53 7.25
CA GLU A 294 -23.32 -12.03 7.11
C GLU A 294 -24.35 -10.97 7.47
N LEU A 295 -24.14 -10.27 8.59
CA LEU A 295 -25.09 -9.26 9.04
C LEU A 295 -25.12 -8.03 8.14
N VAL A 296 -23.96 -7.51 7.78
CA VAL A 296 -23.90 -6.28 6.98
C VAL A 296 -24.38 -6.53 5.56
N THR A 297 -23.94 -7.61 4.95
CA THR A 297 -24.38 -7.94 3.59
C THR A 297 -25.87 -8.25 3.57
N GLY A 298 -26.35 -8.98 4.58
CA GLY A 298 -27.75 -9.35 4.64
C GLY A 298 -28.67 -8.15 4.82
N GLN A 299 -28.28 -7.16 5.61
CA GLN A 299 -29.16 -6.03 5.91
C GLN A 299 -28.94 -4.84 4.98
N LYS A 300 -27.73 -4.61 4.50
CA LYS A 300 -27.41 -3.42 3.69
C LYS A 300 -27.02 -3.75 2.27
N GLY A 301 -26.77 -5.00 1.94
CA GLY A 301 -26.29 -5.38 0.62
C GLY A 301 -24.86 -4.93 0.33
N LEU A 302 -24.14 -4.44 1.33
CA LEU A 302 -22.76 -4.03 1.17
C LEU A 302 -21.86 -5.23 1.33
N LYS A 303 -20.82 -5.30 0.51
CA LYS A 303 -19.87 -6.42 0.53
C LYS A 303 -18.53 -5.98 1.05
N PRO A 304 -17.74 -6.90 1.63
CA PRO A 304 -16.42 -6.53 2.13
C PRO A 304 -15.52 -6.04 1.00
N ASN A 305 -14.65 -5.11 1.33
CA ASN A 305 -13.59 -4.69 0.42
C ASN A 305 -12.27 -5.30 0.88
N VAL A 306 -11.17 -4.90 0.21
CA VAL A 306 -9.86 -5.48 0.48
C VAL A 306 -9.43 -5.29 1.93
N ASP A 307 -9.89 -4.24 2.58
CA ASP A 307 -9.43 -3.90 3.93
C ASP A 307 -10.05 -4.78 5.01
N PHE A 308 -11.19 -5.39 4.74
CA PHE A 308 -11.91 -6.09 5.79
C PHE A 308 -11.14 -7.32 6.28
N TYR A 309 -10.86 -8.26 5.37
CA TYR A 309 -10.16 -9.49 5.76
C TYR A 309 -8.64 -9.31 5.85
N SER A 310 -8.07 -8.25 5.25
CA SER A 310 -6.65 -8.01 5.46
C SER A 310 -6.36 -7.71 6.93
N ALA A 311 -7.31 -7.13 7.64
CA ALA A 311 -7.13 -6.83 9.07
C ALA A 311 -6.86 -8.09 9.87
N SER A 312 -7.70 -9.11 9.73
CA SER A 312 -7.48 -10.36 10.46
C SER A 312 -6.24 -11.10 9.95
N CYS A 313 -5.99 -11.06 8.64
CA CYS A 313 -4.79 -11.70 8.09
C CYS A 313 -3.53 -11.14 8.73
N TYR A 314 -3.39 -9.82 8.72
CA TYR A 314 -2.15 -9.22 9.24
C TYR A 314 -2.02 -9.45 10.75
N THR A 315 -3.12 -9.39 11.48
CA THR A 315 -3.09 -9.67 12.92
C THR A 315 -2.66 -11.12 13.19
N LEU A 316 -3.20 -12.06 12.42
CA LEU A 316 -2.82 -13.48 12.59
C LEU A 316 -1.37 -13.73 12.18
N LEU A 317 -0.81 -12.91 11.30
CA LEU A 317 0.60 -12.99 10.94
C LEU A 317 1.52 -12.41 12.02
N GLY A 318 0.96 -11.82 13.06
CA GLY A 318 1.74 -11.21 14.14
C GLY A 318 2.22 -9.81 13.83
N ILE A 319 1.65 -9.17 12.82
CA ILE A 319 2.07 -7.83 12.40
C ILE A 319 1.38 -6.80 13.29
N PRO A 320 2.13 -5.89 13.93
CA PRO A 320 1.50 -4.83 14.72
C PRO A 320 0.56 -3.99 13.86
N ARG A 321 -0.53 -3.55 14.49
CA ARG A 321 -1.59 -2.82 13.78
C ARG A 321 -1.06 -1.61 13.03
N ASP A 322 -0.17 -0.84 13.63
CA ASP A 322 0.29 0.39 12.99
C ASP A 322 1.27 0.14 11.85
N LEU A 323 1.61 -1.11 11.56
CA LEU A 323 2.37 -1.44 10.35
C LEU A 323 1.47 -1.84 9.18
N PHE A 324 0.16 -1.86 9.35
CA PHE A 324 -0.74 -2.27 8.27
C PHE A 324 -0.60 -1.36 7.04
N THR A 325 -0.60 -0.05 7.24
CA THR A 325 -0.43 0.88 6.13
C THR A 325 0.98 0.83 5.54
N PRO A 326 2.05 0.74 6.33
CA PRO A 326 3.37 0.47 5.75
C PRO A 326 3.44 -0.79 4.89
N ILE A 327 2.71 -1.86 5.23
CA ILE A 327 2.68 -3.06 4.37
C ILE A 327 2.01 -2.74 3.03
N PHE A 328 0.96 -1.95 3.05
CA PHE A 328 0.34 -1.46 1.81
C PHE A 328 1.43 -0.79 0.95
N ALA A 329 2.24 0.08 1.56
CA ALA A 329 3.32 0.76 0.83
C ALA A 329 4.35 -0.21 0.29
N ILE A 330 4.71 -1.24 1.06
CA ILE A 330 5.67 -2.26 0.61
C ILE A 330 5.20 -2.90 -0.70
N SER A 331 3.91 -3.18 -0.80
CA SER A 331 3.35 -3.73 -2.03
C SER A 331 3.24 -2.66 -3.11
N ARG A 332 2.59 -1.54 -2.77
CA ARG A 332 2.18 -0.55 -3.76
C ARG A 332 3.36 0.17 -4.39
N VAL A 333 4.54 0.13 -3.78
CA VAL A 333 5.70 0.76 -4.41
C VAL A 333 6.00 0.13 -5.77
N SER A 334 5.66 -1.13 -5.98
CA SER A 334 5.77 -1.73 -7.32
C SER A 334 4.86 -1.00 -8.32
N GLY A 335 3.64 -0.72 -7.92
CA GLY A 335 2.71 0.03 -8.78
C GLY A 335 3.13 1.48 -8.96
N TRP A 336 3.49 2.16 -7.85
CA TRP A 336 3.93 3.55 -7.97
C TRP A 336 5.10 3.69 -8.93
N THR A 337 6.10 2.82 -8.80
CA THR A 337 7.28 2.94 -9.67
C THR A 337 6.95 2.57 -11.11
N ALA A 338 6.05 1.61 -11.33
CA ALA A 338 5.59 1.34 -12.69
C ALA A 338 4.91 2.56 -13.30
N HIS A 339 4.05 3.23 -12.54
CA HIS A 339 3.39 4.45 -13.02
C HIS A 339 4.38 5.58 -13.24
N ILE A 340 5.39 5.69 -12.39
CA ILE A 340 6.45 6.70 -12.59
C ILE A 340 7.18 6.45 -13.90
N LEU A 341 7.57 5.19 -14.14
CA LEU A 341 8.25 4.85 -15.40
C LEU A 341 7.37 5.17 -16.59
N GLU A 342 6.08 4.83 -16.51
CA GLU A 342 5.15 5.11 -17.59
C GLU A 342 5.01 6.61 -17.83
N GLN A 343 4.91 7.39 -16.74
CA GLN A 343 4.80 8.85 -16.86
C GLN A 343 6.04 9.41 -17.57
N LEU A 344 7.22 8.96 -17.18
CA LEU A 344 8.45 9.49 -17.75
C LEU A 344 8.67 9.05 -19.19
N ASP A 345 8.11 7.89 -19.58
CA ASP A 345 8.23 7.42 -20.97
C ASP A 345 7.53 8.34 -21.97
N ASP A 346 6.51 9.08 -21.54
CA ASP A 346 5.76 10.00 -22.43
C ASP A 346 5.30 11.15 -21.55
N ASN A 347 6.23 11.96 -21.11
CA ASN A 347 5.98 12.92 -20.05
C ASN A 347 5.42 14.23 -20.56
N ARG A 348 4.49 14.76 -19.81
CA ARG A 348 4.08 16.16 -19.90
C ARG A 348 3.77 16.65 -18.49
N LEU A 349 4.25 17.85 -18.15
CA LEU A 349 3.99 18.46 -16.86
C LEU A 349 2.48 18.46 -16.57
N ILE A 350 2.10 18.02 -15.40
CA ILE A 350 0.71 17.99 -14.97
C ILE A 350 0.44 19.28 -14.22
N ARG A 351 -0.32 20.18 -14.86
CA ARG A 351 -0.51 21.54 -14.31
C ARG A 351 -1.90 22.05 -14.70
N PRO A 352 -2.94 21.57 -14.01
CA PRO A 352 -4.29 22.07 -14.31
C PRO A 352 -4.47 23.50 -13.85
N ARG A 353 -5.60 24.10 -14.21
CA ARG A 353 -5.94 25.46 -13.84
C ARG A 353 -6.92 25.44 -12.67
N ALA A 354 -6.98 26.56 -11.97
CA ALA A 354 -7.99 26.80 -10.95
C ALA A 354 -9.07 27.76 -11.47
N GLU A 355 -10.29 27.50 -11.04
CA GLU A 355 -11.36 28.49 -11.19
C GLU A 355 -11.26 29.46 -10.02
N TYR A 356 -10.94 30.74 -10.30
CA TYR A 356 -10.77 31.70 -9.20
C TYR A 356 -12.13 32.12 -8.68
N VAL A 357 -12.38 32.00 -7.40
CA VAL A 357 -13.64 32.37 -6.76
C VAL A 357 -13.46 33.39 -5.63
N GLY A 358 -12.28 33.99 -5.53
CA GLY A 358 -11.99 34.93 -4.47
C GLY A 358 -12.41 36.35 -4.84
N PRO A 359 -12.08 37.34 -4.00
CA PRO A 359 -12.43 38.75 -4.28
C PRO A 359 -11.69 39.29 -5.49
N VAL A 360 -12.28 40.20 -6.18
CA VAL A 360 -11.66 40.92 -7.30
C VAL A 360 -11.65 42.40 -7.01
N GLY A 361 -10.75 43.10 -7.67
CA GLY A 361 -10.73 44.58 -7.58
C GLY A 361 -10.22 45.09 -6.23
N GLN A 362 -9.58 44.24 -5.44
CA GLN A 362 -9.02 44.64 -4.15
C GLN A 362 -7.80 45.57 -4.37
N HIS A 363 -7.58 46.47 -3.43
CA HIS A 363 -6.42 47.37 -3.47
C HIS A 363 -5.58 47.14 -2.22
N TYR A 364 -4.27 47.34 -2.35
CA TYR A 364 -3.39 47.28 -1.21
C TYR A 364 -3.72 48.45 -0.25
N VAL A 365 -3.87 48.13 1.01
CA VAL A 365 -4.09 49.15 2.05
C VAL A 365 -2.88 49.15 2.97
N PRO A 366 -2.19 50.28 3.18
CA PRO A 366 -1.05 50.32 4.08
C PRO A 366 -1.41 49.83 5.48
N ILE A 367 -0.42 49.26 6.15
CA ILE A 367 -0.68 48.59 7.45
C ILE A 367 -1.31 49.54 8.46
N GLU A 368 -0.89 50.80 8.47
CA GLU A 368 -1.39 51.79 9.43
C GLU A 368 -2.87 52.14 9.22
N GLN A 369 -3.42 51.74 8.08
CA GLN A 369 -4.83 52.07 7.73
C GLN A 369 -5.73 50.84 7.81
N ARG A 370 -5.23 49.70 8.31
CA ARG A 370 -6.01 48.45 8.29
C ARG A 370 -6.94 48.27 9.49
N GLY A 371 -7.01 49.17 10.36
CA GLY A 371 -7.95 49.12 11.49
C GLY A 371 -7.39 48.44 12.73
#